data_b907dcecd200efd519eef6c360dc0078
#
_entry.id   b907dcecd200efd519eef6c360dc0078
#
_cell.length_a   1.000
_cell.length_b   1.000
_cell.length_c   1.000
_cell.angle_alpha   90.00
_cell.angle_beta   90.00
_cell.angle_gamma   90.00
#
_symmetry.space_group_name_H-M   'P 1'
#
loop_
_entity.id
_entity.type
_entity.pdbx_description
1 polymer ?
#
loop_
_entity_poly.entity_id
_entity_poly.type
_entity_poly.pdbx_seq_one_letter_code
_entity_poly.pdbx_strand_id
1 'polypeptide(L)'
;MSWLNKLKIGLKKTSTQIASGIDNLFNKRKLDEETAENLEDLLISNDLGVDTSKFLVEELVKKYRFEKEITEIEIKQTLADLICEILRPLTNKEIDFSNKPKILIMCGVNGNGKTTSIAKLANFYQQQGKTVMFAACDTFRAAAVDQLSVWAQRLKIHLITGAENADPASVAFKAAQ
;
A
#
# COMPACT_ATOMS: atom_id res chain seq x y z
N MET A 1 15.07 13.63 8.81
CA MET A 1 14.56 12.26 9.05
C MET A 1 14.31 11.59 7.69
N SER A 2 14.96 10.44 7.41
CA SER A 2 14.76 9.69 6.15
C SER A 2 13.29 9.29 5.99
N TRP A 3 12.77 9.27 4.77
CA TRP A 3 11.39 8.82 4.48
C TRP A 3 11.14 7.37 4.97
N LEU A 4 12.17 6.53 4.94
CA LEU A 4 12.15 5.17 5.49
C LEU A 4 11.85 5.15 7.00
N ASN A 5 12.37 6.12 7.76
CA ASN A 5 12.07 6.22 9.19
C ASN A 5 10.61 6.62 9.45
N LYS A 6 10.03 7.47 8.59
CA LYS A 6 8.60 7.82 8.67
C LYS A 6 7.70 6.62 8.36
N LEU A 7 8.07 5.80 7.37
CA LEU A 7 7.40 4.54 7.04
C LEU A 7 7.47 3.55 8.21
N LYS A 8 8.66 3.34 8.78
CA LYS A 8 8.83 2.48 9.96
C LYS A 8 7.96 2.91 11.14
N ILE A 9 7.85 4.22 11.39
CA ILE A 9 6.99 4.74 12.47
C ILE A 9 5.52 4.46 12.16
N GLY A 10 5.07 4.69 10.92
CA GLY A 10 3.68 4.44 10.50
C GLY A 10 3.27 2.97 10.56
N LEU A 11 4.19 2.06 10.24
CA LEU A 11 3.96 0.61 10.24
C LEU A 11 4.27 -0.07 11.59
N LYS A 12 4.79 0.68 12.57
CA LYS A 12 5.26 0.13 13.85
C LYS A 12 4.17 -0.68 14.58
N LYS A 13 2.92 -0.21 14.57
CA LYS A 13 1.82 -0.87 15.27
C LYS A 13 1.58 -2.27 14.68
N THR A 14 1.39 -2.37 13.36
CA THR A 14 1.13 -3.63 12.67
C THR A 14 2.33 -4.58 12.76
N SER A 15 3.55 -4.08 12.51
CA SER A 15 4.75 -4.91 12.60
C SER A 15 5.01 -5.42 14.02
N THR A 16 4.70 -4.62 15.04
CA THR A 16 4.81 -5.06 16.44
C THR A 16 3.77 -6.12 16.78
N GLN A 17 2.53 -5.98 16.29
CA GLN A 17 1.47 -6.97 16.52
C GLN A 17 1.83 -8.34 15.92
N ILE A 18 2.30 -8.36 14.67
CA ILE A 18 2.74 -9.60 14.02
C ILE A 18 3.97 -10.18 14.72
N ALA A 19 4.98 -9.35 15.00
CA ALA A 19 6.21 -9.81 15.64
C ALA A 19 5.96 -10.38 17.03
N SER A 20 5.18 -9.69 17.88
CA SER A 20 4.84 -10.17 19.23
C SER A 20 3.92 -11.40 19.19
N GLY A 21 3.02 -11.49 18.20
CA GLY A 21 2.20 -12.67 17.96
C GLY A 21 3.07 -13.90 17.65
N ILE A 22 4.05 -13.76 16.77
CA ILE A 22 5.03 -14.82 16.46
C ILE A 22 5.83 -15.21 17.71
N ASP A 23 6.35 -14.23 18.48
CA ASP A 23 7.09 -14.50 19.71
C ASP A 23 6.26 -15.31 20.71
N ASN A 24 4.97 -14.98 20.85
CA ASN A 24 4.07 -15.72 21.76
C ASN A 24 3.76 -17.14 21.28
N LEU A 25 3.63 -17.35 19.96
CA LEU A 25 3.33 -18.66 19.39
C LEU A 25 4.54 -19.60 19.49
N PHE A 26 5.74 -19.10 19.23
CA PHE A 26 6.95 -19.90 19.14
C PHE A 26 7.81 -19.91 20.40
N ASN A 27 7.40 -19.24 21.49
CA ASN A 27 8.13 -19.25 22.75
C ASN A 27 8.22 -20.68 23.30
N LYS A 28 9.34 -21.37 23.00
CA LYS A 28 9.64 -22.78 23.38
C LYS A 28 8.73 -23.84 22.70
N ARG A 29 8.07 -23.54 21.61
CA ARG A 29 7.26 -24.49 20.84
C ARG A 29 7.94 -24.86 19.52
N LYS A 30 7.65 -26.07 19.05
CA LYS A 30 8.03 -26.51 17.71
C LYS A 30 6.99 -26.02 16.70
N LEU A 31 7.36 -26.00 15.43
CA LEU A 31 6.42 -25.79 14.35
C LEU A 31 5.65 -27.10 14.10
N ASP A 32 4.67 -27.38 14.96
CA ASP A 32 3.69 -28.45 14.80
C ASP A 32 2.43 -27.94 14.08
N GLU A 33 1.49 -28.85 13.86
CA GLU A 33 0.24 -28.53 13.14
C GLU A 33 -0.57 -27.45 13.87
N GLU A 34 -0.69 -27.54 15.20
CA GLU A 34 -1.39 -26.55 16.02
C GLU A 34 -0.74 -25.16 15.92
N THR A 35 0.58 -25.10 15.96
CA THR A 35 1.33 -23.84 15.87
C THR A 35 1.24 -23.24 14.46
N ALA A 36 1.20 -24.08 13.43
CA ALA A 36 1.00 -23.65 12.04
C ALA A 36 -0.39 -23.05 11.82
N GLU A 37 -1.46 -23.68 12.33
CA GLU A 37 -2.83 -23.15 12.27
C GLU A 37 -2.94 -21.82 13.02
N ASN A 38 -2.39 -21.73 14.23
CA ASN A 38 -2.39 -20.48 15.00
C ASN A 38 -1.60 -19.35 14.31
N LEU A 39 -0.54 -19.69 13.57
CA LEU A 39 0.20 -18.70 12.77
C LEU A 39 -0.63 -18.21 11.57
N GLU A 40 -1.35 -19.12 10.89
CA GLU A 40 -2.25 -18.76 9.80
C GLU A 40 -3.33 -17.79 10.30
N ASP A 41 -3.99 -18.10 11.42
CA ASP A 41 -4.99 -17.25 12.06
C ASP A 41 -4.42 -15.87 12.45
N LEU A 42 -3.20 -15.84 12.99
CA LEU A 42 -2.50 -14.58 13.30
C LEU A 42 -2.30 -13.73 12.05
N LEU A 43 -1.86 -14.31 10.95
CA LEU A 43 -1.63 -13.60 9.70
C LEU A 43 -2.94 -13.08 9.09
N ILE A 44 -4.00 -13.90 9.09
CA ILE A 44 -5.34 -13.51 8.62
C ILE A 44 -5.89 -12.35 9.46
N SER A 45 -5.79 -12.43 10.79
CA SER A 45 -6.27 -11.38 11.70
C SER A 45 -5.52 -10.04 11.55
N ASN A 46 -4.34 -10.06 10.93
CA ASN A 46 -3.55 -8.88 10.56
C ASN A 46 -3.71 -8.48 9.08
N ASP A 47 -4.82 -8.83 8.46
CA ASP A 47 -5.23 -8.42 7.11
C ASP A 47 -4.33 -8.92 5.95
N LEU A 48 -3.57 -10.02 6.14
CA LEU A 48 -2.78 -10.61 5.04
C LEU A 48 -3.63 -11.35 4.01
N GLY A 49 -4.89 -11.67 4.36
CA GLY A 49 -5.79 -12.46 3.54
C GLY A 49 -5.53 -13.97 3.64
N VAL A 50 -6.57 -14.76 3.40
CA VAL A 50 -6.56 -16.23 3.61
C VAL A 50 -5.53 -16.92 2.72
N ASP A 51 -5.58 -16.67 1.39
CA ASP A 51 -4.71 -17.34 0.42
C ASP A 51 -3.22 -17.05 0.68
N THR A 52 -2.90 -15.80 0.99
CA THR A 52 -1.51 -15.39 1.29
C THR A 52 -1.03 -16.01 2.59
N SER A 53 -1.86 -15.99 3.64
CA SER A 53 -1.50 -16.57 4.95
C SER A 53 -1.25 -18.06 4.84
N LYS A 54 -2.13 -18.80 4.17
CA LYS A 54 -1.98 -20.21 3.90
C LYS A 54 -0.69 -20.53 3.14
N PHE A 55 -0.44 -19.80 2.05
CA PHE A 55 0.80 -19.97 1.28
C PHE A 55 2.06 -19.76 2.13
N LEU A 56 2.09 -18.69 2.94
CA LEU A 56 3.25 -18.38 3.79
C LEU A 56 3.50 -19.48 4.83
N VAL A 57 2.43 -19.99 5.45
CA VAL A 57 2.54 -21.07 6.46
C VAL A 57 2.95 -22.39 5.82
N GLU A 58 2.38 -22.76 4.67
CA GLU A 58 2.76 -23.96 3.93
C GLU A 58 4.25 -23.96 3.55
N GLU A 59 4.76 -22.83 3.02
CA GLU A 59 6.17 -22.69 2.65
C GLU A 59 7.09 -22.73 3.88
N LEU A 60 6.66 -22.11 5.00
CA LEU A 60 7.37 -22.21 6.27
C LEU A 60 7.46 -23.65 6.76
N VAL A 61 6.33 -24.37 6.79
CA VAL A 61 6.27 -25.78 7.20
C VAL A 61 7.12 -26.66 6.29
N LYS A 62 7.07 -26.46 4.97
CA LYS A 62 7.93 -27.19 4.01
C LYS A 62 9.40 -27.00 4.30
N LYS A 63 9.82 -25.76 4.56
CA LYS A 63 11.22 -25.41 4.83
C LYS A 63 11.74 -26.06 6.10
N TYR A 64 10.95 -26.11 7.17
CA TYR A 64 11.36 -26.55 8.49
C TYR A 64 10.86 -27.96 8.87
N ARG A 65 10.31 -28.70 7.90
CA ARG A 65 9.69 -30.01 8.12
C ARG A 65 10.55 -31.03 8.86
N PHE A 66 11.86 -30.92 8.75
CA PHE A 66 12.83 -31.87 9.32
C PHE A 66 13.69 -31.26 10.44
N GLU A 67 13.46 -30.00 10.79
CA GLU A 67 14.24 -29.34 11.82
C GLU A 67 13.60 -29.55 13.20
N LYS A 68 14.44 -29.91 14.18
CA LYS A 68 13.95 -30.19 15.54
C LYS A 68 13.76 -28.96 16.41
N GLU A 69 14.49 -27.88 16.10
CA GLU A 69 14.45 -26.62 16.85
C GLU A 69 14.53 -25.47 15.85
N ILE A 70 13.56 -24.58 15.92
CA ILE A 70 13.49 -23.36 15.11
C ILE A 70 13.41 -22.19 16.06
N THR A 71 14.19 -21.15 15.80
CA THR A 71 14.13 -19.91 16.56
C THR A 71 13.07 -18.97 15.99
N GLU A 72 12.49 -18.13 16.86
CA GLU A 72 11.55 -17.07 16.44
C GLU A 72 12.16 -16.12 15.40
N ILE A 73 13.48 -15.91 15.48
CA ILE A 73 14.22 -15.07 14.54
C ILE A 73 14.22 -15.67 13.14
N GLU A 74 14.45 -16.98 13.03
CA GLU A 74 14.46 -17.71 11.76
C GLU A 74 13.07 -17.72 11.12
N ILE A 75 12.02 -17.89 11.91
CA ILE A 75 10.63 -17.82 11.44
C ILE A 75 10.32 -16.44 10.89
N LYS A 76 10.61 -15.36 11.65
CA LYS A 76 10.39 -13.98 11.21
C LYS A 76 11.17 -13.66 9.94
N GLN A 77 12.43 -14.09 9.86
CA GLN A 77 13.25 -13.87 8.68
C GLN A 77 12.69 -14.60 7.46
N THR A 78 12.30 -15.88 7.62
CA THR A 78 11.71 -16.65 6.53
C THR A 78 10.40 -16.06 6.04
N LEU A 79 9.51 -15.67 6.94
CA LEU A 79 8.27 -14.97 6.55
C LEU A 79 8.55 -13.66 5.83
N ALA A 80 9.51 -12.87 6.31
CA ALA A 80 9.91 -11.62 5.64
C ALA A 80 10.46 -11.88 4.23
N ASP A 81 11.28 -12.91 4.05
CA ASP A 81 11.84 -13.28 2.75
C ASP A 81 10.75 -13.74 1.78
N LEU A 82 9.81 -14.58 2.22
CA LEU A 82 8.67 -15.05 1.43
C LEU A 82 7.76 -13.87 1.01
N ILE A 83 7.46 -12.94 1.94
CA ILE A 83 6.69 -11.73 1.63
C ILE A 83 7.44 -10.86 0.61
N CYS A 84 8.75 -10.71 0.76
CA CYS A 84 9.58 -9.99 -0.22
C CYS A 84 9.53 -10.65 -1.61
N GLU A 85 9.52 -11.98 -1.69
CA GLU A 85 9.39 -12.71 -2.97
C GLU A 85 8.04 -12.44 -3.64
N ILE A 86 6.94 -12.46 -2.88
CA ILE A 86 5.61 -12.11 -3.40
C ILE A 86 5.57 -10.67 -3.92
N LEU A 87 6.20 -9.73 -3.23
CA LEU A 87 6.18 -8.31 -3.58
C LEU A 87 7.18 -7.92 -4.69
N ARG A 88 8.28 -8.66 -4.85
CA ARG A 88 9.37 -8.36 -5.80
C ARG A 88 8.88 -8.09 -7.23
N PRO A 89 7.95 -8.87 -7.83
CA PRO A 89 7.46 -8.60 -9.17
C PRO A 89 6.70 -7.27 -9.31
N LEU A 90 6.26 -6.70 -8.18
CA LEU A 90 5.48 -5.45 -8.14
C LEU A 90 6.35 -4.21 -7.91
N THR A 91 7.60 -4.37 -7.43
CA THR A 91 8.44 -3.26 -6.97
C THR A 91 9.11 -2.47 -8.09
N ASN A 92 9.25 -3.03 -9.29
CA ASN A 92 10.02 -2.43 -10.39
C ASN A 92 9.16 -1.97 -11.57
N LYS A 93 7.86 -1.79 -11.37
CA LYS A 93 7.00 -1.23 -12.41
C LYS A 93 7.07 0.29 -12.36
N GLU A 94 8.07 0.86 -13.00
CA GLU A 94 8.04 2.29 -13.32
C GLU A 94 6.83 2.59 -14.20
N ILE A 95 6.19 3.74 -13.94
CA ILE A 95 5.09 4.18 -14.82
C ILE A 95 5.71 4.54 -16.16
N ASP A 96 5.34 3.79 -17.18
CA ASP A 96 5.72 4.07 -18.56
C ASP A 96 5.04 5.35 -19.05
N PHE A 97 5.84 6.37 -19.41
CA PHE A 97 5.39 7.65 -19.96
C PHE A 97 5.56 7.74 -21.49
N SER A 98 5.80 6.63 -22.19
CA SER A 98 5.91 6.62 -23.65
C SER A 98 4.62 7.05 -24.34
N ASN A 99 3.47 6.64 -23.79
CA ASN A 99 2.14 7.05 -24.25
C ASN A 99 1.63 8.23 -23.43
N LYS A 100 1.18 9.29 -24.10
CA LYS A 100 0.64 10.52 -23.48
C LYS A 100 -0.80 10.76 -23.94
N PRO A 101 -1.67 11.30 -23.06
CA PRO A 101 -1.43 11.55 -21.64
C PRO A 101 -1.42 10.24 -20.81
N LYS A 102 -0.62 10.20 -19.73
CA LYS A 102 -0.71 9.13 -18.74
C LYS A 102 -1.74 9.54 -17.67
N ILE A 103 -2.76 8.74 -17.50
CA ILE A 103 -3.84 8.99 -16.54
C ILE A 103 -3.60 8.14 -15.29
N LEU A 104 -3.57 8.79 -14.13
CA LEU A 104 -3.48 8.15 -12.82
C LEU A 104 -4.79 8.38 -12.05
N ILE A 105 -5.50 7.30 -11.75
CA ILE A 105 -6.75 7.34 -11.00
C ILE A 105 -6.47 6.98 -9.55
N MET A 106 -6.84 7.89 -8.62
CA MET A 106 -6.69 7.69 -7.18
C MET A 106 -8.02 7.28 -6.56
N CYS A 107 -8.12 6.02 -6.15
CA CYS A 107 -9.31 5.45 -5.52
C CYS A 107 -9.07 5.17 -4.03
N GLY A 108 -10.16 5.13 -3.26
CA GLY A 108 -10.12 4.77 -1.83
C GLY A 108 -11.26 5.40 -1.03
N VAL A 109 -11.46 4.91 0.18
CA VAL A 109 -12.49 5.45 1.09
C VAL A 109 -12.12 6.83 1.63
N ASN A 110 -13.10 7.56 2.17
CA ASN A 110 -12.89 8.90 2.71
C ASN A 110 -11.91 8.87 3.89
N GLY A 111 -11.09 9.93 3.99
CA GLY A 111 -10.09 10.04 5.07
C GLY A 111 -8.76 9.30 4.81
N ASN A 112 -8.66 8.42 3.82
CA ASN A 112 -7.45 7.63 3.54
C ASN A 112 -6.36 8.39 2.76
N GLY A 113 -6.41 9.71 2.72
CA GLY A 113 -5.32 10.53 2.18
C GLY A 113 -5.22 10.59 0.66
N LYS A 114 -6.29 10.28 -0.11
CA LYS A 114 -6.31 10.39 -1.58
C LYS A 114 -5.78 11.73 -2.08
N THR A 115 -6.42 12.83 -1.66
CA THR A 115 -6.06 14.19 -2.09
C THR A 115 -4.62 14.56 -1.73
N THR A 116 -4.18 14.16 -0.53
CA THR A 116 -2.78 14.35 -0.10
C THR A 116 -1.80 13.56 -0.96
N SER A 117 -2.15 12.33 -1.33
CA SER A 117 -1.31 11.47 -2.19
C SER A 117 -1.25 12.02 -3.62
N ILE A 118 -2.36 12.51 -4.16
CA ILE A 118 -2.40 13.19 -5.47
C ILE A 118 -1.42 14.37 -5.48
N ALA A 119 -1.46 15.24 -4.46
CA ALA A 119 -0.57 16.39 -4.37
C ALA A 119 0.91 16.00 -4.27
N LYS A 120 1.23 14.96 -3.51
CA LYS A 120 2.61 14.43 -3.37
C LYS A 120 3.13 13.84 -4.69
N LEU A 121 2.31 13.05 -5.37
CA LEU A 121 2.66 12.47 -6.68
C LEU A 121 2.85 13.55 -7.74
N ALA A 122 1.97 14.54 -7.76
CA ALA A 122 2.07 15.66 -8.67
C ALA A 122 3.38 16.44 -8.49
N ASN A 123 3.73 16.78 -7.25
CA ASN A 123 5.01 17.42 -6.92
C ASN A 123 6.21 16.55 -7.33
N PHE A 124 6.14 15.25 -7.08
CA PHE A 124 7.20 14.30 -7.45
C PHE A 124 7.44 14.29 -8.96
N TYR A 125 6.37 14.23 -9.78
CA TYR A 125 6.51 14.24 -11.23
C TYR A 125 6.90 15.59 -11.81
N GLN A 126 6.44 16.70 -11.21
CA GLN A 126 6.91 18.04 -11.60
C GLN A 126 8.42 18.20 -11.37
N GLN A 127 8.96 17.67 -10.25
CA GLN A 127 10.40 17.69 -9.99
C GLN A 127 11.20 16.86 -11.01
N GLN A 128 10.56 15.91 -11.69
CA GLN A 128 11.13 15.15 -12.80
C GLN A 128 10.91 15.81 -14.17
N GLY A 129 10.46 17.06 -14.21
CA GLY A 129 10.21 17.81 -15.45
C GLY A 129 8.95 17.37 -16.20
N LYS A 130 8.02 16.63 -15.57
CA LYS A 130 6.76 16.24 -16.20
C LYS A 130 5.72 17.34 -16.05
N THR A 131 4.92 17.57 -17.09
CA THR A 131 3.72 18.41 -17.00
C THR A 131 2.62 17.60 -16.33
N VAL A 132 1.99 18.19 -15.32
CA VAL A 132 0.93 17.55 -14.52
C VAL A 132 -0.32 18.42 -14.54
N MET A 133 -1.48 17.77 -14.59
CA MET A 133 -2.79 18.39 -14.49
C MET A 133 -3.65 17.61 -13.48
N PHE A 134 -4.55 18.30 -12.80
CA PHE A 134 -5.53 17.70 -11.92
C PHE A 134 -6.92 17.65 -12.56
N ALA A 135 -7.67 16.58 -12.29
CA ALA A 135 -9.09 16.45 -12.55
C ALA A 135 -9.85 16.22 -11.26
N ALA A 136 -10.74 17.13 -10.87
CA ALA A 136 -11.54 17.05 -9.65
C ALA A 136 -12.79 16.21 -9.88
N CYS A 137 -12.64 14.88 -9.91
CA CYS A 137 -13.72 13.95 -10.19
C CYS A 137 -14.57 13.57 -8.95
N ASP A 138 -14.26 14.09 -7.75
CA ASP A 138 -15.13 13.97 -6.56
C ASP A 138 -16.17 15.11 -6.55
N THR A 139 -17.06 15.10 -7.53
CA THR A 139 -17.99 16.20 -7.85
C THR A 139 -19.14 16.33 -6.86
N PHE A 140 -19.42 15.28 -6.08
CA PHE A 140 -20.48 15.27 -5.08
C PHE A 140 -20.05 15.87 -3.73
N ARG A 141 -18.77 16.23 -3.60
CA ARG A 141 -18.19 16.76 -2.36
C ARG A 141 -17.46 18.07 -2.63
N ALA A 142 -18.16 19.21 -2.46
CA ALA A 142 -17.58 20.52 -2.64
C ALA A 142 -16.24 20.71 -1.90
N ALA A 143 -16.19 20.29 -0.63
CA ALA A 143 -14.96 20.35 0.17
C ALA A 143 -13.78 19.54 -0.42
N ALA A 144 -14.02 18.48 -1.19
CA ALA A 144 -12.96 17.72 -1.85
C ALA A 144 -12.39 18.47 -3.06
N VAL A 145 -13.26 19.15 -3.82
CA VAL A 145 -12.86 20.02 -4.93
C VAL A 145 -12.06 21.21 -4.39
N ASP A 146 -12.53 21.85 -3.32
CA ASP A 146 -11.82 22.98 -2.68
C ASP A 146 -10.44 22.55 -2.16
N GLN A 147 -10.35 21.41 -1.50
CA GLN A 147 -9.08 20.89 -1.02
C GLN A 147 -8.08 20.65 -2.16
N LEU A 148 -8.55 20.08 -3.28
CA LEU A 148 -7.70 19.85 -4.45
C LEU A 148 -7.30 21.18 -5.12
N SER A 149 -8.20 22.18 -5.12
CA SER A 149 -7.93 23.52 -5.63
C SER A 149 -6.81 24.24 -4.87
N VAL A 150 -6.79 24.10 -3.53
CA VAL A 150 -5.69 24.64 -2.71
C VAL A 150 -4.35 24.00 -3.09
N TRP A 151 -4.32 22.70 -3.35
CA TRP A 151 -3.10 22.02 -3.79
C TRP A 151 -2.70 22.43 -5.20
N ALA A 152 -3.66 22.57 -6.12
CA ALA A 152 -3.43 23.04 -7.48
C ALA A 152 -2.75 24.43 -7.50
N GLN A 153 -3.26 25.37 -6.68
CA GLN A 153 -2.67 26.69 -6.53
C GLN A 153 -1.24 26.64 -5.96
N ARG A 154 -1.03 25.88 -4.88
CA ARG A 154 0.29 25.76 -4.23
C ARG A 154 1.37 25.18 -5.16
N LEU A 155 0.99 24.21 -5.97
CA LEU A 155 1.89 23.52 -6.90
C LEU A 155 1.91 24.17 -8.30
N LYS A 156 1.08 25.20 -8.53
CA LYS A 156 0.89 25.85 -9.84
C LYS A 156 0.49 24.84 -10.92
N ILE A 157 -0.41 23.93 -10.59
CA ILE A 157 -0.92 22.88 -11.47
C ILE A 157 -2.29 23.32 -12.00
N HIS A 158 -2.52 23.10 -13.30
CA HIS A 158 -3.83 23.33 -13.90
C HIS A 158 -4.85 22.34 -13.34
N LEU A 159 -6.03 22.83 -12.93
CA LEU A 159 -7.11 22.04 -12.36
C LEU A 159 -8.34 22.10 -13.28
N ILE A 160 -8.81 20.93 -13.71
CA ILE A 160 -10.10 20.79 -14.38
C ILE A 160 -11.16 20.46 -13.34
N THR A 161 -12.23 21.25 -13.32
CA THR A 161 -13.42 21.05 -12.49
C THR A 161 -14.65 20.91 -13.35
N GLY A 162 -15.69 20.26 -12.80
CA GLY A 162 -17.06 20.28 -13.31
C GLY A 162 -17.95 21.25 -12.52
N ALA A 163 -19.20 21.39 -12.93
CA ALA A 163 -20.23 21.99 -12.10
C ALA A 163 -20.47 21.12 -10.85
N GLU A 164 -21.10 21.69 -9.84
CA GLU A 164 -21.51 20.93 -8.65
C GLU A 164 -22.42 19.75 -9.08
N ASN A 165 -22.16 18.56 -8.56
CA ASN A 165 -22.83 17.32 -8.93
C ASN A 165 -22.73 16.92 -10.41
N ALA A 166 -21.76 17.47 -11.16
CA ALA A 166 -21.49 17.00 -12.51
C ALA A 166 -21.11 15.51 -12.52
N ASP A 167 -21.34 14.83 -13.64
CA ASP A 167 -20.87 13.47 -13.80
C ASP A 167 -19.32 13.40 -13.71
N PRO A 168 -18.76 12.62 -12.76
CA PRO A 168 -17.31 12.44 -12.61
C PRO A 168 -16.60 12.03 -13.90
N ALA A 169 -17.24 11.19 -14.71
CA ALA A 169 -16.69 10.73 -15.99
C ALA A 169 -16.56 11.87 -16.99
N SER A 170 -17.50 12.82 -17.01
CA SER A 170 -17.43 14.00 -17.86
C SER A 170 -16.23 14.92 -17.52
N VAL A 171 -15.93 15.06 -16.23
CA VAL A 171 -14.75 15.83 -15.75
C VAL A 171 -13.46 15.12 -16.14
N ALA A 172 -13.39 13.80 -15.95
CA ALA A 172 -12.24 13.00 -16.34
C ALA A 172 -12.01 13.05 -17.86
N PHE A 173 -13.05 12.93 -18.65
CA PHE A 173 -12.98 13.00 -20.12
C PHE A 173 -12.47 14.38 -20.59
N LYS A 174 -13.04 15.48 -20.06
CA LYS A 174 -12.59 16.85 -20.34
C LYS A 174 -11.11 17.05 -20.00
N ALA A 175 -10.61 16.40 -18.96
CA ALA A 175 -9.20 16.48 -18.57
C ALA A 175 -8.28 15.64 -19.47
N ALA A 176 -8.82 14.60 -20.12
CA ALA A 176 -8.04 13.72 -21.01
C ALA A 176 -7.92 14.25 -22.45
N GLN A 177 -8.78 15.19 -22.87
CA GLN A 177 -8.71 15.91 -24.15
C GLN A 177 -7.62 16.99 -24.14
#